data_8145ed8a01e023cb612ba0201592df9c
#
_entry.id   8145ed8a01e023cb612ba0201592df9c
#
_cell.length_a   1.000
_cell.length_b   1.000
_cell.length_c   1.000
_cell.angle_alpha   90.00
_cell.angle_beta   90.00
_cell.angle_gamma   90.00
#
_symmetry.space_group_name_H-M   'P 1'
#
loop_
_entity.id
_entity.type
_entity.pdbx_description
1 polymer ?
#
loop_
_entity_poly.entity_id
_entity_poly.type
_entity_poly.pdbx_seq_one_letter_code
_entity_poly.pdbx_strand_id
1 'polypeptide(L)'
;ATAVAGRSFSIDVGRFGEERYFVYVAAFGAFTEVSYKTPQEAKNVLGHQAYMLEAVKRIAGLKSYRMKFFWDDQELEEEFILGMVTNTISIGGFKGLVQPRVALNDGEFEVMLVRKPRTPKDIQSIVSCLINKDAENDCVYMFRTSCLRMESEETVDWTLDGEYGGGVREICIKNLREEIVVKR
;
A
#
# COMPACT_ATOMS: atom_id res chain seq x y z
N ALA A 1 -22.18 25.51 5.67
CA ALA A 1 -23.32 25.54 4.72
C ALA A 1 -23.11 24.59 3.53
N THR A 2 -21.88 24.41 3.06
CA THR A 2 -21.55 23.57 1.89
C THR A 2 -21.82 22.09 2.14
N ALA A 3 -21.56 21.58 3.34
CA ALA A 3 -21.78 20.17 3.69
C ALA A 3 -23.27 19.76 3.68
N VAL A 4 -24.20 20.72 3.75
CA VAL A 4 -25.64 20.44 3.73
C VAL A 4 -26.25 20.61 2.33
N ALA A 5 -25.67 21.49 1.50
CA ALA A 5 -26.17 21.84 0.17
C ALA A 5 -25.30 21.32 -0.99
N GLY A 6 -24.20 20.60 -0.69
CA GLY A 6 -23.24 20.10 -1.67
C GLY A 6 -23.78 18.94 -2.53
N ARG A 7 -23.07 18.66 -3.62
CA ARG A 7 -23.35 17.50 -4.47
C ARG A 7 -22.96 16.21 -3.73
N SER A 8 -23.79 15.18 -3.85
CA SER A 8 -23.48 13.87 -3.33
C SER A 8 -22.44 13.17 -4.24
N PHE A 9 -21.51 12.49 -3.62
CA PHE A 9 -20.50 11.66 -4.29
C PHE A 9 -20.37 10.35 -3.53
N SER A 10 -20.50 9.23 -4.25
CA SER A 10 -20.33 7.89 -3.65
C SER A 10 -18.87 7.47 -3.72
N ILE A 11 -18.42 6.80 -2.67
CA ILE A 11 -17.08 6.22 -2.58
C ILE A 11 -17.15 4.76 -2.18
N ASP A 12 -16.20 4.00 -2.66
CA ASP A 12 -16.02 2.60 -2.32
C ASP A 12 -15.44 2.46 -0.91
N VAL A 13 -15.70 1.29 -0.30
CA VAL A 13 -15.18 0.93 1.02
C VAL A 13 -14.50 -0.43 0.92
N GLY A 14 -13.33 -0.56 1.52
CA GLY A 14 -12.68 -1.84 1.68
C GLY A 14 -13.20 -2.60 2.88
N ARG A 15 -13.68 -3.84 2.66
CA ARG A 15 -13.96 -4.79 3.73
C ARG A 15 -12.77 -5.71 3.94
N PHE A 16 -12.21 -5.68 5.14
CA PHE A 16 -11.08 -6.48 5.58
C PHE A 16 -11.57 -7.64 6.44
N GLY A 17 -11.66 -8.83 5.87
CA GLY A 17 -12.33 -9.98 6.48
C GLY A 17 -13.84 -9.78 6.59
N GLU A 18 -14.42 -10.12 7.76
CA GLU A 18 -15.87 -10.08 7.95
C GLU A 18 -16.38 -8.80 8.62
N GLU A 19 -15.57 -8.20 9.52
CA GLU A 19 -16.06 -7.17 10.45
C GLU A 19 -15.31 -5.84 10.40
N ARG A 20 -14.22 -5.73 9.63
CA ARG A 20 -13.39 -4.52 9.60
C ARG A 20 -13.48 -3.84 8.25
N TYR A 21 -13.34 -2.52 8.26
CA TYR A 21 -13.47 -1.70 7.07
C TYR A 21 -12.37 -0.66 7.03
N PHE A 22 -12.04 -0.21 5.83
CA PHE A 22 -11.17 0.94 5.57
C PHE A 22 -11.68 1.72 4.37
N VAL A 23 -11.42 3.02 4.38
CA VAL A 23 -11.84 3.93 3.31
C VAL A 23 -10.66 4.35 2.45
N TYR A 24 -9.48 4.36 3.05
CA TYR A 24 -8.27 4.91 2.44
C TYR A 24 -7.25 3.84 2.09
N VAL A 25 -6.77 3.09 3.08
CA VAL A 25 -5.69 2.11 2.88
C VAL A 25 -5.70 0.99 3.91
N ALA A 26 -5.51 -0.25 3.44
CA ALA A 26 -5.05 -1.37 4.24
C ALA A 26 -3.59 -1.66 3.87
N ALA A 27 -2.70 -1.75 4.86
CA ALA A 27 -1.27 -1.94 4.61
C ALA A 27 -0.60 -2.86 5.64
N PHE A 28 0.47 -3.53 5.21
CA PHE A 28 1.35 -4.31 6.09
C PHE A 28 2.82 -4.00 5.79
N GLY A 29 3.70 -4.36 6.73
CA GLY A 29 5.16 -4.26 6.55
C GLY A 29 5.70 -2.86 6.84
N ALA A 30 6.57 -2.34 6.00
CA ALA A 30 7.39 -1.15 6.24
C ALA A 30 6.65 0.11 6.74
N PHE A 31 5.37 0.24 6.45
CA PHE A 31 4.58 1.41 6.89
C PHE A 31 3.88 1.20 8.24
N THR A 32 3.80 -0.03 8.75
CA THR A 32 3.19 -0.29 10.05
C THR A 32 4.14 0.03 11.22
N GLU A 33 5.45 -0.05 10.98
CA GLU A 33 6.47 0.25 11.99
C GLU A 33 6.95 1.72 11.95
N VAL A 34 6.74 2.43 10.85
CA VAL A 34 7.22 3.82 10.64
C VAL A 34 6.16 4.87 11.02
N SER A 35 5.25 4.56 11.91
CA SER A 35 4.45 5.58 12.56
C SER A 35 5.35 6.50 13.41
N TYR A 36 5.54 7.74 12.96
CA TYR A 36 5.92 8.93 13.75
C TYR A 36 7.39 9.25 14.07
N LYS A 37 8.40 8.63 13.46
CA LYS A 37 9.80 9.04 13.69
C LYS A 37 10.61 9.23 12.42
N THR A 38 10.15 10.02 11.49
CA THR A 38 11.03 10.54 10.43
C THR A 38 11.32 12.00 10.73
N PRO A 39 12.52 12.35 11.23
CA PRO A 39 12.89 13.75 11.37
C PRO A 39 12.94 14.40 9.98
N GLN A 40 12.18 15.47 9.79
CA GLN A 40 12.23 16.29 8.56
C GLN A 40 13.62 16.91 8.32
N GLU A 41 14.50 16.83 9.28
CA GLU A 41 15.84 17.43 9.25
C GLU A 41 16.85 16.69 8.38
N ALA A 42 16.62 15.42 8.04
CA ALA A 42 17.56 14.63 7.24
C ALA A 42 17.63 15.02 5.75
N LYS A 43 16.68 15.82 5.26
CA LYS A 43 16.62 16.21 3.84
C LYS A 43 17.67 17.24 3.40
N ASN A 44 18.26 17.98 4.32
CA ASN A 44 19.05 19.17 3.99
C ASN A 44 20.56 19.05 4.20
N VAL A 45 21.08 17.95 4.74
CA VAL A 45 22.50 17.91 5.16
C VAL A 45 23.31 16.81 4.44
N LEU A 46 22.67 15.80 3.91
CA LEU A 46 23.37 14.68 3.26
C LEU A 46 23.06 14.69 1.77
N GLY A 47 24.08 14.72 0.93
CA GLY A 47 23.92 14.65 -0.52
C GLY A 47 23.17 13.39 -0.96
N HIS A 48 22.68 13.38 -2.21
CA HIS A 48 21.87 12.32 -2.80
C HIS A 48 22.38 10.88 -2.52
N GLN A 49 23.70 10.69 -2.55
CA GLN A 49 24.34 9.38 -2.29
C GLN A 49 24.16 8.90 -0.84
N ALA A 50 24.24 9.80 0.13
CA ALA A 50 24.06 9.44 1.54
C ALA A 50 22.58 9.14 1.89
N TYR A 51 21.64 9.86 1.25
CA TYR A 51 20.20 9.54 1.33
C TYR A 51 19.90 8.15 0.76
N MET A 52 20.49 7.81 -0.39
CA MET A 52 20.35 6.47 -0.99
C MET A 52 20.92 5.37 -0.09
N LEU A 53 22.09 5.62 0.52
CA LEU A 53 22.70 4.64 1.43
C LEU A 53 21.85 4.41 2.69
N GLU A 54 21.25 5.44 3.23
CA GLU A 54 20.34 5.33 4.39
C GLU A 54 19.06 4.58 4.01
N ALA A 55 18.47 4.86 2.85
CA ALA A 55 17.31 4.13 2.32
C ALA A 55 17.62 2.63 2.12
N VAL A 56 18.80 2.32 1.57
CA VAL A 56 19.29 0.94 1.41
C VAL A 56 19.37 0.22 2.76
N LYS A 57 19.97 0.85 3.78
CA LYS A 57 20.08 0.26 5.12
C LYS A 57 18.71 0.00 5.76
N ARG A 58 17.79 0.95 5.63
CA ARG A 58 16.44 0.81 6.17
C ARG A 58 15.65 -0.30 5.48
N ILE A 59 15.66 -0.34 4.15
CA ILE A 59 14.96 -1.36 3.38
C ILE A 59 15.54 -2.75 3.65
N ALA A 60 16.87 -2.89 3.74
CA ALA A 60 17.53 -4.16 4.03
C ALA A 60 17.23 -4.71 5.43
N GLY A 61 16.90 -3.83 6.39
CA GLY A 61 16.55 -4.21 7.76
C GLY A 61 15.06 -4.49 7.99
N LEU A 62 14.20 -4.31 6.98
CA LEU A 62 12.77 -4.56 7.11
C LEU A 62 12.46 -6.05 7.27
N LYS A 63 11.52 -6.35 8.16
CA LYS A 63 10.95 -7.69 8.26
C LYS A 63 10.25 -8.05 6.95
N SER A 64 10.49 -9.25 6.46
CA SER A 64 9.78 -9.81 5.31
C SER A 64 8.87 -10.95 5.76
N TYR A 65 7.81 -11.16 5.01
CA TYR A 65 6.83 -12.20 5.24
C TYR A 65 6.69 -13.03 3.98
N ARG A 66 6.73 -14.37 4.10
CA ARG A 66 6.39 -15.25 3.00
C ARG A 66 4.87 -15.29 2.87
N MET A 67 4.37 -14.81 1.73
CA MET A 67 2.94 -14.62 1.52
C MET A 67 2.56 -15.07 0.12
N LYS A 68 1.32 -15.54 0.01
CA LYS A 68 0.67 -15.88 -1.24
C LYS A 68 -0.55 -14.99 -1.43
N PHE A 69 -0.62 -14.32 -2.56
CA PHE A 69 -1.73 -13.48 -2.95
C PHE A 69 -2.49 -14.10 -4.11
N PHE A 70 -3.81 -13.94 -4.10
CA PHE A 70 -4.71 -14.40 -5.13
C PHE A 70 -5.65 -13.25 -5.50
N TRP A 71 -5.79 -12.97 -6.78
CA TRP A 71 -6.73 -11.99 -7.31
C TRP A 71 -7.13 -12.39 -8.73
N ASP A 72 -8.39 -12.25 -9.04
CA ASP A 72 -8.97 -12.69 -10.30
C ASP A 72 -8.53 -14.15 -10.57
N ASP A 73 -7.90 -14.44 -11.70
CA ASP A 73 -7.34 -15.77 -12.03
C ASP A 73 -5.80 -15.81 -11.84
N GLN A 74 -5.24 -14.88 -11.06
CA GLN A 74 -3.80 -14.76 -10.81
C GLN A 74 -3.42 -15.22 -9.41
N GLU A 75 -2.18 -15.71 -9.28
CA GLU A 75 -1.54 -15.95 -7.99
C GLU A 75 -0.10 -15.48 -8.00
N LEU A 76 0.39 -15.04 -6.84
CA LEU A 76 1.76 -14.59 -6.63
C LEU A 76 2.24 -15.03 -5.25
N GLU A 77 3.32 -15.82 -5.21
CA GLU A 77 3.96 -16.25 -3.96
C GLU A 77 5.40 -15.76 -3.91
N GLU A 78 5.73 -14.93 -2.91
CA GLU A 78 7.07 -14.35 -2.70
C GLU A 78 7.27 -13.96 -1.22
N GLU A 79 8.48 -13.50 -0.88
CA GLU A 79 8.72 -12.75 0.37
C GLU A 79 8.49 -11.26 0.13
N PHE A 80 7.57 -10.67 0.90
CA PHE A 80 7.21 -9.26 0.80
C PHE A 80 7.65 -8.48 2.03
N ILE A 81 8.12 -7.24 1.82
CA ILE A 81 8.46 -6.29 2.88
C ILE A 81 7.39 -5.22 3.08
N LEU A 82 6.48 -5.09 2.12
CA LEU A 82 5.42 -4.08 2.09
C LEU A 82 4.28 -4.53 1.19
N GLY A 83 3.07 -4.28 1.61
CA GLY A 83 1.89 -4.32 0.76
C GLY A 83 0.89 -3.24 1.14
N MET A 84 0.22 -2.71 0.13
CA MET A 84 -0.86 -1.73 0.28
C MET A 84 -2.01 -2.06 -0.65
N VAL A 85 -3.21 -2.01 -0.11
CA VAL A 85 -4.48 -2.10 -0.83
C VAL A 85 -5.20 -0.77 -0.60
N THR A 86 -5.44 -0.01 -1.66
CA THR A 86 -5.85 1.38 -1.52
C THR A 86 -7.05 1.72 -2.40
N ASN A 87 -7.88 2.63 -1.89
CA ASN A 87 -8.95 3.29 -2.63
C ASN A 87 -8.67 4.80 -2.62
N THR A 88 -7.54 5.23 -3.21
CA THR A 88 -7.12 6.62 -3.17
C THR A 88 -6.18 7.01 -4.30
N ILE A 89 -6.25 8.28 -4.69
CA ILE A 89 -5.35 8.89 -5.69
C ILE A 89 -3.96 9.25 -5.16
N SER A 90 -3.73 9.12 -3.85
CA SER A 90 -2.42 9.40 -3.26
C SER A 90 -2.25 8.69 -1.93
N ILE A 91 -1.08 8.14 -1.66
CA ILE A 91 -0.75 7.44 -0.42
C ILE A 91 0.36 8.21 0.30
N GLY A 92 0.11 8.57 1.58
CA GLY A 92 1.12 9.23 2.42
C GLY A 92 1.69 10.52 1.84
N GLY A 93 0.94 11.24 1.00
CA GLY A 93 1.41 12.43 0.28
C GLY A 93 2.21 12.14 -0.99
N PHE A 94 2.46 10.89 -1.32
CA PHE A 94 3.06 10.48 -2.60
C PHE A 94 1.97 10.43 -3.67
N LYS A 95 1.83 11.55 -4.39
CA LYS A 95 1.01 11.59 -5.60
C LYS A 95 1.74 10.79 -6.67
N GLY A 96 1.20 9.62 -7.02
CA GLY A 96 1.68 8.86 -8.17
C GLY A 96 2.31 7.50 -7.89
N LEU A 97 2.26 7.00 -6.66
CA LEU A 97 2.32 5.57 -6.42
C LEU A 97 1.05 4.87 -6.93
N VAL A 98 0.07 5.66 -7.36
CA VAL A 98 -1.22 5.20 -7.84
C VAL A 98 -1.37 5.66 -9.28
N GLN A 99 -1.96 4.84 -10.12
CA GLN A 99 -2.15 5.13 -11.55
C GLN A 99 -2.91 6.47 -11.78
N PRO A 100 -2.69 7.17 -12.90
CA PRO A 100 -3.25 8.51 -13.15
C PRO A 100 -4.79 8.59 -13.24
N ARG A 101 -5.49 7.47 -13.17
CA ARG A 101 -6.96 7.36 -13.34
C ARG A 101 -7.62 6.58 -12.20
N VAL A 102 -7.26 6.86 -10.95
CA VAL A 102 -8.00 6.30 -9.82
C VAL A 102 -9.36 6.95 -9.74
N ALA A 103 -10.39 6.16 -9.79
CA ALA A 103 -11.75 6.54 -9.44
C ALA A 103 -12.06 5.95 -8.05
N LEU A 104 -12.65 6.76 -7.18
CA LEU A 104 -12.98 6.32 -5.81
C LEU A 104 -14.27 5.49 -5.73
N ASN A 105 -14.88 5.18 -6.86
CA ASN A 105 -16.18 4.53 -6.96
C ASN A 105 -16.30 3.61 -8.19
N ASP A 106 -15.19 3.04 -8.64
CA ASP A 106 -15.18 2.13 -9.79
C ASP A 106 -15.27 0.64 -9.41
N GLY A 107 -15.23 0.33 -8.11
CA GLY A 107 -15.36 -1.01 -7.58
C GLY A 107 -14.03 -1.77 -7.52
N GLU A 108 -12.90 -1.10 -7.71
CA GLU A 108 -11.57 -1.72 -7.68
C GLU A 108 -10.64 -1.00 -6.71
N PHE A 109 -9.67 -1.73 -6.19
CA PHE A 109 -8.55 -1.20 -5.43
C PHE A 109 -7.31 -1.09 -6.31
N GLU A 110 -6.44 -0.18 -5.98
CA GLU A 110 -5.05 -0.21 -6.38
C GLU A 110 -4.25 -1.02 -5.35
N VAL A 111 -3.58 -2.06 -5.81
CA VAL A 111 -2.72 -2.90 -4.99
C VAL A 111 -1.26 -2.65 -5.36
N MET A 112 -0.43 -2.44 -4.36
CA MET A 112 1.03 -2.40 -4.50
C MET A 112 1.65 -3.39 -3.54
N LEU A 113 2.47 -4.31 -4.06
CA LEU A 113 3.26 -5.26 -3.28
C LEU A 113 4.74 -5.06 -3.61
N VAL A 114 5.58 -4.99 -2.58
CA VAL A 114 7.03 -4.85 -2.74
C VAL A 114 7.69 -6.11 -2.18
N ARG A 115 8.33 -6.87 -3.08
CA ARG A 115 9.06 -8.05 -2.66
C ARG A 115 10.35 -7.68 -1.94
N LYS A 116 10.84 -8.59 -1.12
CA LYS A 116 12.14 -8.47 -0.46
C LYS A 116 13.25 -8.32 -1.49
N PRO A 117 14.07 -7.27 -1.40
CA PRO A 117 15.23 -7.12 -2.27
C PRO A 117 16.25 -8.22 -1.99
N ARG A 118 16.79 -8.82 -3.05
CA ARG A 118 17.80 -9.88 -2.99
C ARG A 118 19.20 -9.34 -3.27
N THR A 119 19.29 -8.20 -3.95
CA THR A 119 20.53 -7.56 -4.36
C THR A 119 20.51 -6.04 -4.09
N PRO A 120 21.69 -5.38 -4.00
CA PRO A 120 21.73 -3.91 -3.95
C PRO A 120 21.06 -3.23 -5.14
N LYS A 121 21.07 -3.87 -6.32
CA LYS A 121 20.37 -3.39 -7.52
C LYS A 121 18.85 -3.38 -7.31
N ASP A 122 18.29 -4.39 -6.66
CA ASP A 122 16.86 -4.45 -6.35
C ASP A 122 16.45 -3.27 -5.48
N ILE A 123 17.26 -2.93 -4.47
CA ILE A 123 16.98 -1.78 -3.60
C ILE A 123 16.98 -0.49 -4.40
N GLN A 124 17.97 -0.30 -5.26
CA GLN A 124 18.03 0.87 -6.15
C GLN A 124 16.80 0.94 -7.06
N SER A 125 16.39 -0.18 -7.63
CA SER A 125 15.20 -0.30 -8.47
C SER A 125 13.91 0.06 -7.69
N ILE A 126 13.73 -0.49 -6.48
CA ILE A 126 12.59 -0.17 -5.62
C ILE A 126 12.54 1.33 -5.33
N VAL A 127 13.64 1.92 -4.89
CA VAL A 127 13.72 3.36 -4.59
C VAL A 127 13.44 4.20 -5.84
N SER A 128 14.00 3.81 -6.98
CA SER A 128 13.77 4.50 -8.25
C SER A 128 12.28 4.44 -8.67
N CYS A 129 11.65 3.29 -8.55
CA CYS A 129 10.23 3.09 -8.85
C CYS A 129 9.35 3.97 -7.96
N LEU A 130 9.62 3.99 -6.65
CA LEU A 130 8.86 4.80 -5.69
C LEU A 130 9.03 6.32 -5.90
N ILE A 131 10.17 6.76 -6.45
CA ILE A 131 10.42 8.18 -6.71
C ILE A 131 9.97 8.61 -8.11
N ASN A 132 10.32 7.84 -9.14
CA ASN A 132 10.25 8.27 -10.54
C ASN A 132 9.06 7.69 -11.32
N LYS A 133 8.28 6.76 -10.77
CA LYS A 133 7.06 6.15 -11.35
C LYS A 133 7.23 5.37 -12.67
N ASP A 134 8.39 5.36 -13.29
CA ASP A 134 8.57 4.97 -14.69
C ASP A 134 9.31 3.64 -14.89
N ALA A 135 9.57 2.87 -13.84
CA ALA A 135 10.35 1.66 -14.00
C ALA A 135 9.45 0.43 -13.94
N GLU A 136 9.38 -0.32 -15.03
CA GLU A 136 9.15 -1.75 -14.96
C GLU A 136 10.12 -2.31 -13.92
N ASN A 137 9.58 -2.88 -12.86
CA ASN A 137 10.38 -3.27 -11.72
C ASN A 137 9.94 -4.65 -11.24
N ASP A 138 10.83 -5.61 -11.36
CA ASP A 138 10.61 -6.99 -10.90
C ASP A 138 10.42 -7.11 -9.37
N CYS A 139 10.60 -6.01 -8.63
CA CYS A 139 10.47 -5.98 -7.18
C CYS A 139 9.18 -5.33 -6.69
N VAL A 140 8.45 -4.63 -7.57
CA VAL A 140 7.22 -3.91 -7.23
C VAL A 140 6.10 -4.35 -8.16
N TYR A 141 5.11 -5.00 -7.60
CA TYR A 141 3.92 -5.44 -8.32
C TYR A 141 2.81 -4.42 -8.11
N MET A 142 2.21 -3.96 -9.20
CA MET A 142 1.09 -3.02 -9.17
C MET A 142 -0.03 -3.56 -10.06
N PHE A 143 -1.22 -3.71 -9.50
CA PHE A 143 -2.39 -4.20 -10.22
C PHE A 143 -3.67 -3.65 -9.59
N ARG A 144 -4.80 -3.89 -10.24
CA ARG A 144 -6.14 -3.52 -9.75
C ARG A 144 -6.97 -4.78 -9.59
N THR A 145 -7.82 -4.80 -8.57
CA THR A 145 -8.78 -5.88 -8.32
C THR A 145 -9.89 -5.44 -7.40
N SER A 146 -11.06 -6.05 -7.50
CA SER A 146 -12.16 -5.88 -6.56
C SER A 146 -12.07 -6.81 -5.36
N CYS A 147 -11.24 -7.86 -5.43
CA CYS A 147 -11.08 -8.85 -4.37
C CYS A 147 -9.64 -9.39 -4.33
N LEU A 148 -9.01 -9.27 -3.18
CA LEU A 148 -7.68 -9.80 -2.90
C LEU A 148 -7.74 -10.78 -1.74
N ARG A 149 -7.27 -12.02 -1.95
CA ARG A 149 -7.04 -12.98 -0.86
C ARG A 149 -5.55 -13.10 -0.60
N MET A 150 -5.18 -13.14 0.67
CA MET A 150 -3.80 -13.33 1.13
C MET A 150 -3.72 -14.49 2.10
N GLU A 151 -2.67 -15.29 1.96
CA GLU A 151 -2.24 -16.34 2.88
C GLU A 151 -0.80 -16.12 3.30
N SER A 152 -0.45 -16.42 4.54
CA SER A 152 0.90 -16.32 5.08
C SER A 152 1.22 -17.46 6.05
N GLU A 153 2.47 -17.90 6.09
CA GLU A 153 2.94 -18.90 7.06
C GLU A 153 2.95 -18.36 8.49
N GLU A 154 3.16 -17.06 8.66
CA GLU A 154 3.19 -16.39 9.97
C GLU A 154 2.10 -15.31 10.08
N THR A 155 1.84 -14.87 11.30
CA THR A 155 0.90 -13.77 11.54
C THR A 155 1.50 -12.46 11.01
N VAL A 156 0.76 -11.76 10.18
CA VAL A 156 1.10 -10.47 9.57
C VAL A 156 0.21 -9.40 10.17
N ASP A 157 0.83 -8.41 10.79
CA ASP A 157 0.11 -7.26 11.32
C ASP A 157 -0.23 -6.26 10.20
N TRP A 158 -1.49 -5.85 10.18
CA TRP A 158 -2.02 -4.88 9.23
C TRP A 158 -2.42 -3.58 9.92
N THR A 159 -2.38 -2.50 9.17
CA THR A 159 -3.02 -1.23 9.53
C THR A 159 -4.17 -0.95 8.57
N LEU A 160 -5.24 -0.38 9.08
CA LEU A 160 -6.41 0.07 8.33
C LEU A 160 -6.57 1.57 8.60
N ASP A 161 -6.44 2.39 7.57
CA ASP A 161 -6.51 3.86 7.65
C ASP A 161 -5.56 4.47 8.71
N GLY A 162 -4.43 3.80 8.97
CA GLY A 162 -3.42 4.22 9.95
C GLY A 162 -3.59 3.66 11.36
N GLU A 163 -4.69 2.96 11.64
CA GLU A 163 -4.94 2.29 12.92
C GLU A 163 -4.60 0.80 12.84
N TYR A 164 -4.33 0.17 14.00
CA TYR A 164 -4.03 -1.27 14.03
C TYR A 164 -5.21 -2.11 13.58
N GLY A 165 -5.05 -2.77 12.45
CA GLY A 165 -6.05 -3.61 11.80
C GLY A 165 -6.05 -5.08 12.24
N GLY A 166 -5.12 -5.48 13.13
CA GLY A 166 -4.97 -6.85 13.63
C GLY A 166 -3.95 -7.69 12.87
N GLY A 167 -3.52 -8.77 13.51
CA GLY A 167 -2.63 -9.77 12.95
C GLY A 167 -3.41 -10.94 12.37
N VAL A 168 -3.14 -11.31 11.13
CA VAL A 168 -3.82 -12.39 10.41
C VAL A 168 -2.82 -13.26 9.65
N ARG A 169 -3.20 -14.53 9.41
CA ARG A 169 -2.46 -15.44 8.50
C ARG A 169 -3.19 -15.64 7.18
N GLU A 170 -4.47 -15.40 7.17
CA GLU A 170 -5.31 -15.45 5.99
C GLU A 170 -6.32 -14.32 6.07
N ILE A 171 -6.55 -13.64 4.95
CA ILE A 171 -7.54 -12.58 4.85
C ILE A 171 -8.09 -12.46 3.43
N CYS A 172 -9.36 -12.14 3.32
CA CYS A 172 -10.00 -11.71 2.09
C CYS A 172 -10.38 -10.23 2.21
N ILE A 173 -9.90 -9.41 1.28
CA ILE A 173 -10.18 -7.98 1.19
C ILE A 173 -11.08 -7.77 -0.01
N LYS A 174 -12.28 -7.21 0.20
CA LYS A 174 -13.29 -6.98 -0.86
C LYS A 174 -13.64 -5.52 -0.98
N ASN A 175 -13.73 -5.03 -2.20
CA ASN A 175 -14.28 -3.73 -2.51
C ASN A 175 -15.82 -3.78 -2.39
N LEU A 176 -16.38 -2.88 -1.61
CA LEU A 176 -17.81 -2.62 -1.51
C LEU A 176 -18.07 -1.33 -2.28
N ARG A 177 -18.55 -1.49 -3.51
CA ARG A 177 -18.73 -0.37 -4.42
C ARG A 177 -19.78 0.61 -3.94
N GLU A 178 -19.44 1.91 -3.96
CA GLU A 178 -20.34 3.02 -3.66
C GLU A 178 -21.05 2.95 -2.31
N GLU A 179 -20.42 2.29 -1.30
CA GLU A 179 -21.01 2.00 0.00
C GLU A 179 -21.24 3.27 0.86
N ILE A 180 -20.43 4.29 0.68
CA ILE A 180 -20.53 5.55 1.43
C ILE A 180 -20.87 6.70 0.49
N VAL A 181 -21.86 7.52 0.90
CA VAL A 181 -22.21 8.75 0.21
C VAL A 181 -21.71 9.96 1.02
N VAL A 182 -20.81 10.74 0.43
CA VAL A 182 -20.30 11.99 1.00
C VAL A 182 -20.90 13.20 0.27
N LYS A 183 -21.09 14.29 0.98
CA LYS A 183 -21.52 15.58 0.40
C LYS A 183 -20.31 16.51 0.25
N ARG A 184 -20.14 17.03 -0.94
CA ARG A 184 -19.05 17.97 -1.30
C ARG A 184 -19.59 19.32 -1.72
#